data_5d154e12eca5b028f147aeec795ab21b
#
_entry.id   5d154e12eca5b028f147aeec795ab21b
#
_cell.length_a   1.000
_cell.length_b   1.000
_cell.length_c   1.000
_cell.angle_alpha   90.00
_cell.angle_beta   90.00
_cell.angle_gamma   90.00
#
_symmetry.space_group_name_H-M   'P 1'
#
loop_
_entity.id
_entity.type
_entity.pdbx_description
1 polymer ?
#
loop_
_entity_poly.entity_id
_entity_poly.type
_entity_poly.pdbx_seq_one_letter_code
_entity_poly.pdbx_strand_id
1 'polypeptide(L)'
;MTYKFPDNFWWGSAASGPQTEGAANVDGRKPSIWDHWYKIEPGRFFNDVGPTNTSNFYYQYKEDIALMKQTGHNSFRTSIQWSRLIPDGIGEVNPKAVDFYNRVIDEMLANNVEPFMNLYHFDMPMSMQEKGGFESREVVDAYATFAKTCFELFGDRVKHWFTFNEPIVPVEAGYLYDMHYPNVVDFKRATQVGYHTTLAHALAVKEFHALEIPEGQIGIILNLTPSYPRSQNPADLKAAHIADLIFNRSFLDPVTKGEFPADLVEIIREHDALPEYTEEDLAIIKNNIIDILGVNYYQPRRVKAKEYAAHPDAPFMPEHLFDNYEMPYRKMNPYRGWEIFERAIYDIAINLRDNYDNIPFFISENGMGVEGESRYRNADGMIEDTYRIDFIKSHLKWLHKAIEEGSNCHGYHLWTFMDCWSWANAYKNRYGLVEVDLDNDFKRTVKASGHWYKELSENNGFED
;
A
#
# COMPACT_ATOMS: atom_id res chain seq x y z
N MET A 1 4.24 -4.81 31.46
CA MET A 1 5.38 -5.36 30.64
C MET A 1 5.85 -4.27 29.70
N THR A 2 7.17 -4.03 29.64
CA THR A 2 7.71 -2.97 28.78
C THR A 2 8.12 -3.56 27.43
N TYR A 3 7.67 -2.95 26.35
CA TYR A 3 8.02 -3.31 24.98
C TYR A 3 8.94 -2.25 24.41
N LYS A 4 10.21 -2.57 24.20
CA LYS A 4 11.23 -1.69 23.62
C LYS A 4 11.61 -2.17 22.23
N PHE A 5 11.73 -1.24 21.30
CA PHE A 5 12.09 -1.52 19.92
C PHE A 5 13.58 -1.23 19.66
N PRO A 6 14.16 -1.71 18.56
CA PRO A 6 15.55 -1.43 18.22
C PRO A 6 15.84 0.08 18.16
N ASP A 7 17.11 0.45 18.43
CA ASP A 7 17.54 1.83 18.22
C ASP A 7 17.35 2.25 16.75
N ASN A 8 17.03 3.52 16.53
CA ASN A 8 16.73 4.08 15.20
C ASN A 8 15.53 3.45 14.49
N PHE A 9 14.59 2.88 15.24
CA PHE A 9 13.35 2.35 14.68
C PHE A 9 12.51 3.47 14.03
N TRP A 10 12.00 3.23 12.84
CA TRP A 10 11.16 4.21 12.14
C TRP A 10 9.75 4.23 12.73
N TRP A 11 9.47 5.29 13.49
CA TRP A 11 8.13 5.59 13.98
C TRP A 11 7.48 6.61 13.05
N GLY A 12 6.50 6.18 12.30
CA GLY A 12 5.90 7.05 11.28
C GLY A 12 4.47 6.69 10.94
N SER A 13 4.02 7.25 9.87
CA SER A 13 2.74 6.94 9.25
C SER A 13 2.84 6.99 7.74
N ALA A 14 1.82 6.46 7.09
CA ALA A 14 1.71 6.45 5.66
C ALA A 14 0.53 7.29 5.18
N ALA A 15 0.66 7.79 3.97
CA ALA A 15 -0.39 8.39 3.17
C ALA A 15 -0.11 8.12 1.68
N SER A 16 -0.91 8.69 0.80
CA SER A 16 -0.66 8.68 -0.64
C SER A 16 -1.07 10.00 -1.28
N GLY A 17 -0.41 10.35 -2.37
CA GLY A 17 -0.72 11.56 -3.13
C GLY A 17 -2.20 11.63 -3.55
N PRO A 18 -2.74 10.61 -4.24
CA PRO A 18 -4.13 10.64 -4.70
C PRO A 18 -5.17 10.72 -3.57
N GLN A 19 -4.84 10.29 -2.35
CA GLN A 19 -5.78 10.28 -1.22
C GLN A 19 -5.68 11.52 -0.33
N THR A 20 -4.61 12.29 -0.44
CA THR A 20 -4.35 13.41 0.49
C THR A 20 -4.11 14.75 -0.17
N GLU A 21 -3.43 14.80 -1.32
CA GLU A 21 -3.01 16.07 -1.92
C GLU A 21 -4.19 16.97 -2.28
N GLY A 22 -5.25 16.43 -2.89
CA GLY A 22 -6.28 17.24 -3.52
C GLY A 22 -5.73 18.03 -4.71
N ALA A 23 -6.19 19.27 -4.88
CA ALA A 23 -5.74 20.13 -5.97
C ALA A 23 -5.75 19.42 -7.35
N ALA A 24 -6.82 18.66 -7.61
CA ALA A 24 -6.91 17.75 -8.76
C ALA A 24 -6.79 18.46 -10.12
N ASN A 25 -7.23 19.73 -10.19
CA ASN A 25 -7.25 20.51 -11.42
C ASN A 25 -6.29 21.71 -11.36
N VAL A 26 -5.25 21.63 -10.53
CA VAL A 26 -4.35 22.74 -10.26
C VAL A 26 -2.95 22.45 -10.81
N ASP A 27 -2.28 23.51 -11.27
CA ASP A 27 -0.88 23.51 -11.66
C ASP A 27 -0.51 22.47 -12.73
N GLY A 28 -1.45 22.22 -13.68
CA GLY A 28 -1.21 21.39 -14.84
C GLY A 28 -1.32 19.88 -14.60
N ARG A 29 -1.76 19.43 -13.39
CA ARG A 29 -2.08 18.01 -13.17
C ARG A 29 -3.18 17.58 -14.12
N LYS A 30 -3.05 16.39 -14.73
CA LYS A 30 -4.08 15.76 -15.55
C LYS A 30 -4.80 14.63 -14.79
N PRO A 31 -5.99 14.19 -15.26
CA PRO A 31 -6.75 13.16 -14.58
C PRO A 31 -6.02 11.82 -14.47
N SER A 32 -6.15 11.17 -13.33
CA SER A 32 -5.90 9.75 -13.14
C SER A 32 -7.18 8.95 -13.44
N ILE A 33 -7.06 7.61 -13.40
CA ILE A 33 -8.22 6.71 -13.50
C ILE A 33 -9.28 6.98 -12.43
N TRP A 34 -8.91 7.48 -11.25
CA TRP A 34 -9.83 7.81 -10.16
C TRP A 34 -10.65 9.06 -10.44
N ASP A 35 -10.03 10.11 -10.97
CA ASP A 35 -10.74 11.31 -11.41
C ASP A 35 -11.73 10.98 -12.53
N HIS A 36 -11.30 10.14 -13.49
CA HIS A 36 -12.14 9.68 -14.59
C HIS A 36 -13.31 8.84 -14.10
N TRP A 37 -13.07 7.84 -13.27
CA TRP A 37 -14.11 6.95 -12.74
C TRP A 37 -15.14 7.70 -11.92
N TYR A 38 -14.69 8.60 -11.03
CA TYR A 38 -15.62 9.47 -10.30
C TYR A 38 -16.48 10.33 -11.23
N LYS A 39 -15.90 10.85 -12.30
CA LYS A 39 -16.64 11.67 -13.28
C LYS A 39 -17.73 10.90 -14.00
N ILE A 40 -17.50 9.63 -14.35
CA ILE A 40 -18.46 8.82 -15.13
C ILE A 40 -19.42 8.04 -14.25
N GLU A 41 -19.05 7.66 -13.03
CA GLU A 41 -19.84 6.84 -12.10
C GLU A 41 -19.76 7.37 -10.65
N PRO A 42 -20.18 8.61 -10.36
CA PRO A 42 -20.06 9.19 -9.02
C PRO A 42 -20.76 8.36 -7.93
N GLY A 43 -21.87 7.70 -8.27
CA GLY A 43 -22.63 6.84 -7.35
C GLY A 43 -21.88 5.58 -6.85
N ARG A 44 -20.71 5.26 -7.43
CA ARG A 44 -19.81 4.21 -6.90
C ARG A 44 -19.07 4.67 -5.64
N PHE A 45 -19.08 5.96 -5.35
CA PHE A 45 -18.35 6.56 -4.22
C PHE A 45 -19.31 6.94 -3.10
N PHE A 46 -18.94 6.67 -1.87
CA PHE A 46 -19.77 6.98 -0.72
C PHE A 46 -20.12 8.48 -0.67
N ASN A 47 -21.42 8.78 -0.58
CA ASN A 47 -21.98 10.13 -0.61
C ASN A 47 -21.57 10.95 -1.85
N ASP A 48 -21.26 10.30 -2.97
CA ASP A 48 -20.82 10.95 -4.22
C ASP A 48 -19.62 11.88 -4.02
N VAL A 49 -18.67 11.49 -3.15
CA VAL A 49 -17.46 12.29 -2.86
C VAL A 49 -16.25 11.73 -3.57
N GLY A 50 -15.72 12.49 -4.49
CA GLY A 50 -14.55 12.17 -5.30
C GLY A 50 -13.22 12.71 -4.77
N PRO A 51 -12.12 12.52 -5.54
CA PRO A 51 -10.76 12.83 -5.11
C PRO A 51 -10.34 14.29 -5.32
N THR A 52 -11.25 15.22 -5.59
CA THR A 52 -10.88 16.59 -6.03
C THR A 52 -10.11 17.38 -4.97
N ASN A 53 -10.55 17.34 -3.73
CA ASN A 53 -9.97 18.11 -2.64
C ASN A 53 -9.21 17.22 -1.64
N THR A 54 -9.66 16.00 -1.43
CA THR A 54 -9.15 15.02 -0.46
C THR A 54 -8.83 15.67 0.89
N SER A 55 -7.62 15.54 1.43
CA SER A 55 -7.23 16.17 2.70
C SER A 55 -6.59 17.55 2.51
N ASN A 56 -6.58 18.09 1.29
CA ASN A 56 -6.01 19.39 0.97
C ASN A 56 -4.50 19.55 1.30
N PHE A 57 -3.75 18.45 1.32
CA PHE A 57 -2.32 18.43 1.66
C PHE A 57 -1.49 19.31 0.72
N TYR A 58 -1.88 19.45 -0.55
CA TYR A 58 -1.17 20.29 -1.51
C TYR A 58 -0.94 21.72 -0.98
N TYR A 59 -1.89 22.27 -0.23
CA TYR A 59 -1.82 23.61 0.34
C TYR A 59 -1.38 23.61 1.81
N GLN A 60 -1.66 22.52 2.56
CA GLN A 60 -1.45 22.48 4.02
C GLN A 60 -0.26 21.60 4.45
N TYR A 61 0.59 21.14 3.51
CA TYR A 61 1.70 20.25 3.82
C TYR A 61 2.64 20.75 4.92
N LYS A 62 2.85 22.07 5.06
CA LYS A 62 3.71 22.64 6.11
C LYS A 62 3.10 22.43 7.50
N GLU A 63 1.81 22.66 7.64
CA GLU A 63 1.09 22.39 8.90
C GLU A 63 1.11 20.91 9.22
N ASP A 64 0.79 20.07 8.24
CA ASP A 64 0.78 18.62 8.39
C ASP A 64 2.17 18.08 8.82
N ILE A 65 3.25 18.51 8.20
CA ILE A 65 4.60 18.07 8.55
C ILE A 65 5.02 18.60 9.93
N ALA A 66 4.63 19.82 10.28
CA ALA A 66 4.84 20.34 11.64
C ALA A 66 4.09 19.51 12.69
N LEU A 67 2.87 19.07 12.39
CA LEU A 67 2.10 18.15 13.26
C LEU A 67 2.73 16.77 13.33
N MET A 68 3.33 16.24 12.25
CA MET A 68 4.09 14.98 12.28
C MET A 68 5.21 15.05 13.30
N LYS A 69 6.01 16.13 13.29
CA LYS A 69 7.04 16.34 14.30
C LYS A 69 6.46 16.42 15.72
N GLN A 70 5.35 17.12 15.90
CA GLN A 70 4.67 17.25 17.19
C GLN A 70 4.12 15.92 17.71
N THR A 71 3.74 15.00 16.83
CA THR A 71 3.25 13.66 17.15
C THR A 71 4.36 12.59 17.15
N GLY A 72 5.63 13.01 17.16
CA GLY A 72 6.78 12.13 17.36
C GLY A 72 7.22 11.35 16.12
N HIS A 73 6.75 11.69 14.92
CA HIS A 73 7.18 11.04 13.69
C HIS A 73 8.66 11.35 13.40
N ASN A 74 9.42 10.31 13.06
CA ASN A 74 10.78 10.43 12.52
C ASN A 74 10.85 10.02 11.04
N SER A 75 9.75 9.54 10.48
CA SER A 75 9.61 9.14 9.08
C SER A 75 8.16 9.29 8.61
N PHE A 76 7.98 9.49 7.32
CA PHE A 76 6.66 9.58 6.71
C PHE A 76 6.69 9.07 5.28
N ARG A 77 5.74 8.21 4.92
CA ARG A 77 5.59 7.70 3.57
C ARG A 77 4.45 8.41 2.86
N THR A 78 4.71 8.89 1.67
CA THR A 78 3.69 9.35 0.72
C THR A 78 4.08 8.95 -0.70
N SER A 79 3.33 9.39 -1.70
CA SER A 79 3.62 9.07 -3.10
C SER A 79 3.69 10.30 -3.99
N ILE A 80 4.49 10.18 -5.07
CA ILE A 80 4.56 11.17 -6.15
C ILE A 80 3.50 10.78 -7.18
N GLN A 81 2.51 11.64 -7.42
CA GLN A 81 1.49 11.37 -8.43
C GLN A 81 2.08 11.46 -9.84
N TRP A 82 2.01 10.36 -10.59
CA TRP A 82 2.52 10.28 -11.97
C TRP A 82 1.84 11.34 -12.86
N SER A 83 0.52 11.47 -12.81
CA SER A 83 -0.24 12.45 -13.58
C SER A 83 -0.04 13.91 -13.17
N ARG A 84 0.60 14.17 -12.01
CA ARG A 84 1.02 15.52 -11.61
C ARG A 84 2.42 15.83 -12.12
N LEU A 85 3.36 14.90 -11.99
CA LEU A 85 4.76 15.09 -12.37
C LEU A 85 4.95 15.05 -13.89
N ILE A 86 4.34 14.08 -14.58
CA ILE A 86 4.34 13.95 -16.04
C ILE A 86 2.88 13.86 -16.50
N PRO A 87 2.22 14.99 -16.75
CA PRO A 87 0.76 15.05 -16.94
C PRO A 87 0.18 14.14 -18.03
N ASP A 88 0.93 13.91 -19.10
CA ASP A 88 0.55 12.99 -20.17
C ASP A 88 1.05 11.55 -19.98
N GLY A 89 1.68 11.26 -18.82
CA GLY A 89 2.31 9.99 -18.51
C GLY A 89 3.67 9.78 -19.19
N ILE A 90 3.90 10.45 -20.29
CA ILE A 90 5.15 10.50 -21.05
C ILE A 90 5.42 11.95 -21.50
N GLY A 91 6.66 12.27 -21.82
CA GLY A 91 7.05 13.57 -22.37
C GLY A 91 7.51 14.57 -21.30
N GLU A 92 6.97 15.78 -21.33
CA GLU A 92 7.48 16.86 -20.50
C GLU A 92 7.16 16.72 -19.01
N VAL A 93 8.17 17.02 -18.20
CA VAL A 93 8.03 17.11 -16.75
C VAL A 93 7.39 18.44 -16.38
N ASN A 94 6.40 18.41 -15.52
CA ASN A 94 5.70 19.61 -15.03
C ASN A 94 6.55 20.35 -13.97
N PRO A 95 7.07 21.53 -14.27
CA PRO A 95 7.96 22.26 -13.35
C PRO A 95 7.26 22.67 -12.06
N LYS A 96 5.94 22.89 -12.07
CA LYS A 96 5.19 23.22 -10.85
C LYS A 96 5.05 22.02 -9.92
N ALA A 97 4.95 20.83 -10.47
CA ALA A 97 4.96 19.60 -9.69
C ALA A 97 6.34 19.34 -9.08
N VAL A 98 7.41 19.57 -9.83
CA VAL A 98 8.79 19.47 -9.32
C VAL A 98 8.98 20.43 -8.16
N ASP A 99 8.56 21.68 -8.28
CA ASP A 99 8.62 22.66 -7.21
C ASP A 99 7.82 22.23 -5.97
N PHE A 100 6.61 21.70 -6.15
CA PHE A 100 5.78 21.22 -5.05
C PHE A 100 6.46 20.07 -4.29
N TYR A 101 6.91 19.02 -4.99
CA TYR A 101 7.55 17.88 -4.32
C TYR A 101 8.89 18.25 -3.70
N ASN A 102 9.67 19.15 -4.29
CA ASN A 102 10.86 19.70 -3.66
C ASN A 102 10.53 20.38 -2.32
N ARG A 103 9.51 21.24 -2.29
CA ARG A 103 9.09 21.92 -1.05
C ARG A 103 8.60 20.95 0.02
N VAL A 104 7.88 19.89 -0.36
CA VAL A 104 7.42 18.86 0.58
C VAL A 104 8.60 18.09 1.18
N ILE A 105 9.53 17.64 0.33
CA ILE A 105 10.74 16.91 0.77
C ILE A 105 11.59 17.77 1.69
N ASP A 106 11.86 19.02 1.30
CA ASP A 106 12.66 19.95 2.09
C ASP A 106 12.01 20.24 3.45
N GLU A 107 10.68 20.42 3.49
CA GLU A 107 9.94 20.62 4.74
C GLU A 107 10.01 19.38 5.66
N MET A 108 9.92 18.18 5.10
CA MET A 108 10.07 16.93 5.88
C MET A 108 11.45 16.86 6.52
N LEU A 109 12.51 17.07 5.75
CA LEU A 109 13.88 17.04 6.23
C LEU A 109 14.15 18.13 7.28
N ALA A 110 13.64 19.35 7.07
CA ALA A 110 13.75 20.46 8.02
C ALA A 110 13.07 20.14 9.37
N ASN A 111 12.09 19.26 9.38
CA ASN A 111 11.40 18.80 10.59
C ASN A 111 11.94 17.46 11.15
N ASN A 112 13.05 16.93 10.62
CA ASN A 112 13.63 15.63 10.96
C ASN A 112 12.66 14.46 10.74
N VAL A 113 11.84 14.55 9.70
CA VAL A 113 10.96 13.48 9.22
C VAL A 113 11.58 12.92 7.94
N GLU A 114 12.05 11.68 7.99
CA GLU A 114 12.68 11.02 6.84
C GLU A 114 11.63 10.74 5.75
N PRO A 115 11.86 11.20 4.50
CA PRO A 115 10.93 10.95 3.41
C PRO A 115 11.05 9.53 2.84
N PHE A 116 9.93 8.81 2.83
CA PHE A 116 9.73 7.53 2.17
C PHE A 116 8.82 7.78 0.97
N MET A 117 9.35 7.66 -0.25
CA MET A 117 8.61 8.02 -1.46
C MET A 117 8.18 6.80 -2.26
N ASN A 118 6.87 6.70 -2.45
CA ASN A 118 6.26 5.70 -3.32
C ASN A 118 5.97 6.30 -4.70
N LEU A 119 6.16 5.52 -5.77
CA LEU A 119 6.02 6.00 -7.16
C LEU A 119 4.64 5.74 -7.75
N TYR A 120 3.94 4.71 -7.28
CA TYR A 120 2.62 4.36 -7.79
C TYR A 120 1.70 3.89 -6.65
N HIS A 121 0.61 4.59 -6.48
CA HIS A 121 -0.42 4.27 -5.48
C HIS A 121 -1.80 4.26 -6.13
N PHE A 122 -1.99 3.33 -7.09
CA PHE A 122 -3.22 3.10 -7.87
C PHE A 122 -3.59 4.22 -8.85
N ASP A 123 -2.75 5.21 -9.03
CA ASP A 123 -3.03 6.46 -9.73
C ASP A 123 -2.54 6.49 -11.19
N MET A 124 -2.89 5.44 -11.96
CA MET A 124 -2.61 5.39 -13.39
C MET A 124 -3.11 6.68 -14.07
N PRO A 125 -2.24 7.43 -14.78
CA PRO A 125 -2.71 8.54 -15.61
C PRO A 125 -3.74 8.07 -16.62
N MET A 126 -4.82 8.81 -16.81
CA MET A 126 -5.87 8.39 -17.75
C MET A 126 -5.31 8.25 -19.17
N SER A 127 -4.38 9.10 -19.59
CA SER A 127 -3.67 9.00 -20.87
C SER A 127 -2.92 7.67 -21.06
N MET A 128 -2.40 7.10 -19.97
CA MET A 128 -1.73 5.78 -19.99
C MET A 128 -2.77 4.64 -19.95
N GLN A 129 -3.86 4.83 -19.23
CA GLN A 129 -4.96 3.85 -19.24
C GLN A 129 -5.60 3.73 -20.63
N GLU A 130 -5.75 4.84 -21.38
CA GLU A 130 -6.22 4.84 -22.75
C GLU A 130 -5.29 4.09 -23.72
N LYS A 131 -4.01 3.94 -23.36
CA LYS A 131 -3.03 3.11 -24.08
C LYS A 131 -3.01 1.65 -23.62
N GLY A 132 -3.93 1.26 -22.73
CA GLY A 132 -4.07 -0.10 -22.20
C GLY A 132 -3.60 -0.30 -20.76
N GLY A 133 -3.14 0.74 -20.07
CA GLY A 133 -2.60 0.59 -18.71
C GLY A 133 -1.46 -0.44 -18.68
N PHE A 134 -1.33 -1.19 -17.59
CA PHE A 134 -0.30 -2.23 -17.49
C PHE A 134 -0.57 -3.51 -18.31
N GLU A 135 -1.64 -3.56 -19.12
CA GLU A 135 -1.72 -4.57 -20.18
C GLU A 135 -0.77 -4.23 -21.36
N SER A 136 -0.34 -2.98 -21.49
CA SER A 136 0.48 -2.47 -22.59
C SER A 136 1.97 -2.38 -22.18
N ARG A 137 2.85 -2.95 -23.03
CA ARG A 137 4.30 -2.81 -22.85
C ARG A 137 4.77 -1.35 -22.95
N GLU A 138 4.13 -0.53 -23.77
CA GLU A 138 4.43 0.90 -23.87
C GLU A 138 4.26 1.61 -22.51
N VAL A 139 3.24 1.24 -21.74
CA VAL A 139 2.99 1.82 -20.41
C VAL A 139 4.01 1.34 -19.38
N VAL A 140 4.49 0.09 -19.49
CA VAL A 140 5.60 -0.43 -18.67
C VAL A 140 6.86 0.41 -18.86
N ASP A 141 7.23 0.69 -20.11
CA ASP A 141 8.42 1.49 -20.44
C ASP A 141 8.24 2.96 -20.02
N ALA A 142 7.03 3.51 -20.17
CA ALA A 142 6.68 4.84 -19.69
C ALA A 142 6.81 4.94 -18.16
N TYR A 143 6.37 3.92 -17.42
CA TYR A 143 6.53 3.86 -15.96
C TYR A 143 8.01 3.83 -15.54
N ALA A 144 8.84 3.04 -16.21
CA ALA A 144 10.28 3.00 -15.94
C ALA A 144 10.94 4.38 -16.15
N THR A 145 10.51 5.10 -17.18
CA THR A 145 10.95 6.49 -17.45
C THR A 145 10.48 7.46 -16.35
N PHE A 146 9.24 7.35 -15.91
CA PHE A 146 8.72 8.13 -14.78
C PHE A 146 9.51 7.86 -13.50
N ALA A 147 9.77 6.60 -13.18
CA ALA A 147 10.55 6.20 -12.01
C ALA A 147 11.98 6.81 -12.05
N LYS A 148 12.68 6.64 -13.16
CA LYS A 148 14.00 7.24 -13.38
C LYS A 148 13.98 8.76 -13.17
N THR A 149 13.00 9.44 -13.76
CA THR A 149 12.81 10.89 -13.61
C THR A 149 12.67 11.30 -12.14
N CYS A 150 11.89 10.55 -11.35
CA CYS A 150 11.76 10.81 -9.91
C CYS A 150 13.09 10.64 -9.17
N PHE A 151 13.85 9.59 -9.48
CA PHE A 151 15.16 9.35 -8.85
C PHE A 151 16.16 10.44 -9.19
N GLU A 152 16.21 10.90 -10.44
CA GLU A 152 17.09 11.99 -10.89
C GLU A 152 16.74 13.34 -10.25
N LEU A 153 15.43 13.62 -10.05
CA LEU A 153 14.97 14.89 -9.49
C LEU A 153 15.10 14.99 -7.97
N PHE A 154 14.95 13.88 -7.25
CA PHE A 154 14.78 13.91 -5.79
C PHE A 154 15.73 12.95 -5.04
N GLY A 155 16.49 12.12 -5.74
CA GLY A 155 17.39 11.12 -5.14
C GLY A 155 18.59 11.71 -4.38
N ASP A 156 18.88 12.98 -4.57
CA ASP A 156 19.87 13.72 -3.78
C ASP A 156 19.49 13.81 -2.29
N ARG A 157 18.19 13.79 -1.97
CA ARG A 157 17.61 13.95 -0.63
C ARG A 157 16.77 12.78 -0.15
N VAL A 158 16.06 12.09 -1.05
CA VAL A 158 15.25 10.92 -0.72
C VAL A 158 16.11 9.66 -0.79
N LYS A 159 16.14 8.88 0.30
CA LYS A 159 16.93 7.64 0.41
C LYS A 159 16.06 6.37 0.32
N HIS A 160 14.79 6.45 0.66
CA HIS A 160 13.86 5.32 0.71
C HIS A 160 12.82 5.44 -0.38
N TRP A 161 12.94 4.57 -1.40
CA TRP A 161 12.08 4.56 -2.58
C TRP A 161 11.29 3.26 -2.69
N PHE A 162 10.04 3.37 -3.10
CA PHE A 162 9.16 2.23 -3.31
C PHE A 162 8.46 2.36 -4.66
N THR A 163 8.55 1.32 -5.47
CA THR A 163 8.04 1.35 -6.84
C THR A 163 6.52 1.35 -6.88
N PHE A 164 5.89 0.39 -6.22
CA PHE A 164 4.44 0.24 -6.17
C PHE A 164 3.96 0.10 -4.74
N ASN A 165 2.78 0.65 -4.45
CA ASN A 165 2.00 0.26 -3.30
C ASN A 165 1.00 -0.81 -3.71
N GLU A 166 1.01 -1.95 -3.03
CA GLU A 166 0.03 -3.03 -3.15
C GLU A 166 -0.31 -3.40 -4.61
N PRO A 167 0.66 -3.83 -5.42
CA PRO A 167 0.43 -4.08 -6.85
C PRO A 167 -0.65 -5.14 -7.12
N ILE A 168 -0.92 -6.03 -6.16
CA ILE A 168 -2.02 -7.00 -6.27
C ILE A 168 -3.40 -6.32 -6.25
N VAL A 169 -3.56 -5.17 -5.58
CA VAL A 169 -4.86 -4.51 -5.45
C VAL A 169 -5.41 -4.00 -6.79
N PRO A 170 -4.65 -3.27 -7.63
CA PRO A 170 -5.11 -2.95 -8.99
C PRO A 170 -5.41 -4.20 -9.83
N VAL A 171 -4.66 -5.29 -9.70
CA VAL A 171 -4.93 -6.57 -10.39
C VAL A 171 -6.24 -7.18 -9.90
N GLU A 172 -6.37 -7.35 -8.58
CA GLU A 172 -7.54 -7.96 -7.94
C GLU A 172 -8.81 -7.11 -8.17
N ALA A 173 -8.76 -5.86 -7.77
CA ALA A 173 -9.93 -4.99 -7.78
C ALA A 173 -10.30 -4.45 -9.17
N GLY A 174 -9.33 -4.30 -10.07
CA GLY A 174 -9.54 -3.72 -11.39
C GLY A 174 -9.71 -4.74 -12.50
N TYR A 175 -9.16 -5.97 -12.36
CA TYR A 175 -9.12 -6.97 -13.43
C TYR A 175 -9.64 -8.36 -13.05
N LEU A 176 -9.80 -8.67 -11.77
CA LEU A 176 -10.47 -9.90 -11.33
C LEU A 176 -11.90 -9.63 -10.85
N TYR A 177 -12.10 -8.54 -10.11
CA TYR A 177 -13.39 -8.21 -9.52
C TYR A 177 -13.84 -6.81 -9.95
N ASP A 178 -15.14 -6.60 -10.07
CA ASP A 178 -15.74 -5.30 -10.41
C ASP A 178 -15.75 -4.35 -9.19
N MET A 179 -14.54 -4.00 -8.71
CA MET A 179 -14.38 -3.16 -7.52
C MET A 179 -13.73 -1.79 -7.81
N HIS A 180 -12.78 -1.75 -8.73
CA HIS A 180 -12.09 -0.53 -9.15
C HIS A 180 -12.07 -0.40 -10.67
N TYR A 181 -11.97 0.83 -11.17
CA TYR A 181 -11.73 1.06 -12.59
C TYR A 181 -10.39 0.41 -13.01
N PRO A 182 -10.32 -0.27 -14.18
CA PRO A 182 -11.23 -0.26 -15.32
C PRO A 182 -12.41 -1.24 -15.25
N ASN A 183 -12.70 -1.89 -14.12
CA ASN A 183 -13.86 -2.76 -13.90
C ASN A 183 -13.89 -3.97 -14.85
N VAL A 184 -12.73 -4.53 -15.14
CA VAL A 184 -12.57 -5.76 -15.93
C VAL A 184 -12.76 -6.97 -15.04
N VAL A 185 -13.37 -8.04 -15.55
CA VAL A 185 -13.48 -9.34 -14.87
C VAL A 185 -12.94 -10.39 -15.83
N ASP A 186 -11.63 -10.59 -15.82
CA ASP A 186 -10.93 -11.49 -16.74
C ASP A 186 -9.60 -11.93 -16.14
N PHE A 187 -9.49 -13.23 -15.81
CA PHE A 187 -8.28 -13.77 -15.17
C PHE A 187 -7.03 -13.66 -16.08
N LYS A 188 -7.18 -13.87 -17.38
CA LYS A 188 -6.05 -13.80 -18.32
C LYS A 188 -5.50 -12.37 -18.42
N ARG A 189 -6.39 -11.38 -18.48
CA ARG A 189 -5.98 -9.97 -18.46
C ARG A 189 -5.36 -9.57 -17.13
N ALA A 190 -5.89 -10.09 -16.03
CA ALA A 190 -5.33 -9.88 -14.68
C ALA A 190 -3.89 -10.43 -14.57
N THR A 191 -3.61 -11.62 -15.11
CA THR A 191 -2.26 -12.18 -15.11
C THR A 191 -1.29 -11.36 -15.97
N GLN A 192 -1.74 -10.84 -17.11
CA GLN A 192 -0.91 -9.93 -17.93
C GLN A 192 -0.55 -8.65 -17.18
N VAL A 193 -1.52 -8.03 -16.51
CA VAL A 193 -1.30 -6.82 -15.69
C VAL A 193 -0.34 -7.13 -14.54
N GLY A 194 -0.51 -8.24 -13.84
CA GLY A 194 0.38 -8.65 -12.74
C GLY A 194 1.83 -8.86 -13.21
N TYR A 195 2.00 -9.55 -14.35
CA TYR A 195 3.31 -9.75 -14.96
C TYR A 195 3.97 -8.42 -15.38
N HIS A 196 3.26 -7.57 -16.11
CA HIS A 196 3.77 -6.27 -16.55
C HIS A 196 4.06 -5.32 -15.39
N THR A 197 3.28 -5.37 -14.32
CA THR A 197 3.56 -4.59 -13.10
C THR A 197 4.86 -5.05 -12.44
N THR A 198 5.10 -6.37 -12.39
CA THR A 198 6.37 -6.93 -11.89
C THR A 198 7.56 -6.52 -12.78
N LEU A 199 7.37 -6.54 -14.09
CA LEU A 199 8.42 -6.09 -15.03
C LEU A 199 8.69 -4.59 -14.90
N ALA A 200 7.66 -3.77 -14.77
CA ALA A 200 7.78 -2.32 -14.55
C ALA A 200 8.55 -2.02 -13.24
N HIS A 201 8.23 -2.78 -12.18
CA HIS A 201 8.98 -2.75 -10.93
C HIS A 201 10.47 -3.06 -11.16
N ALA A 202 10.80 -4.17 -11.81
CA ALA A 202 12.17 -4.58 -12.03
C ALA A 202 12.97 -3.58 -12.90
N LEU A 203 12.33 -2.97 -13.89
CA LEU A 203 12.92 -1.89 -14.69
C LEU A 203 13.21 -0.66 -13.82
N ALA A 204 12.29 -0.27 -12.94
CA ALA A 204 12.51 0.83 -12.02
C ALA A 204 13.67 0.55 -11.04
N VAL A 205 13.75 -0.68 -10.50
CA VAL A 205 14.88 -1.11 -9.65
C VAL A 205 16.20 -1.01 -10.41
N LYS A 206 16.22 -1.46 -11.67
CA LYS A 206 17.39 -1.35 -12.55
C LYS A 206 17.85 0.11 -12.74
N GLU A 207 16.92 1.01 -13.03
CA GLU A 207 17.22 2.44 -13.19
C GLU A 207 17.73 3.07 -11.87
N PHE A 208 17.16 2.68 -10.73
CA PHE A 208 17.60 3.16 -9.42
C PHE A 208 19.04 2.74 -9.12
N HIS A 209 19.37 1.46 -9.25
CA HIS A 209 20.72 0.96 -8.98
C HIS A 209 21.76 1.56 -9.93
N ALA A 210 21.38 1.84 -11.20
CA ALA A 210 22.27 2.50 -12.15
C ALA A 210 22.65 3.94 -11.79
N LEU A 211 21.85 4.62 -10.95
CA LEU A 211 22.13 5.97 -10.47
C LEU A 211 23.05 6.03 -9.25
N GLU A 212 23.33 4.87 -8.62
CA GLU A 212 24.23 4.77 -7.45
C GLU A 212 23.95 5.82 -6.36
N ILE A 213 22.67 6.03 -6.01
CA ILE A 213 22.27 7.02 -5.00
C ILE A 213 22.91 6.64 -3.65
N PRO A 214 23.70 7.52 -3.04
CA PRO A 214 24.40 7.20 -1.78
C PRO A 214 23.38 6.89 -0.66
N GLU A 215 23.59 5.75 0.02
CA GLU A 215 22.70 5.25 1.09
C GLU A 215 21.25 5.00 0.63
N GLY A 216 21.00 5.05 -0.69
CA GLY A 216 19.68 4.81 -1.25
C GLY A 216 19.28 3.35 -1.17
N GLN A 217 18.00 3.12 -0.91
CA GLN A 217 17.37 1.80 -0.94
C GLN A 217 16.11 1.85 -1.78
N ILE A 218 15.91 0.83 -2.60
CA ILE A 218 14.69 0.66 -3.38
C ILE A 218 13.95 -0.62 -2.97
N GLY A 219 12.64 -0.48 -2.83
CA GLY A 219 11.76 -1.58 -2.50
C GLY A 219 10.44 -1.54 -3.25
N ILE A 220 9.54 -2.35 -2.76
CA ILE A 220 8.13 -2.38 -3.13
C ILE A 220 7.31 -2.51 -1.84
N ILE A 221 6.06 -2.10 -1.88
CA ILE A 221 5.15 -2.25 -0.74
C ILE A 221 4.10 -3.30 -1.10
N LEU A 222 4.06 -4.38 -0.32
CA LEU A 222 3.13 -5.47 -0.52
C LEU A 222 2.14 -5.57 0.62
N ASN A 223 0.84 -5.66 0.29
CA ASN A 223 -0.17 -6.05 1.26
C ASN A 223 -0.14 -7.58 1.42
N LEU A 224 0.50 -8.03 2.47
CA LEU A 224 0.56 -9.46 2.76
C LEU A 224 -0.64 -9.86 3.60
N THR A 225 -1.46 -10.77 3.04
CA THR A 225 -2.64 -11.34 3.68
C THR A 225 -2.40 -12.82 3.93
N PRO A 226 -1.80 -13.21 5.08
CA PRO A 226 -1.52 -14.61 5.35
C PRO A 226 -2.78 -15.47 5.19
N SER A 227 -2.64 -16.56 4.44
CA SER A 227 -3.75 -17.46 4.12
C SER A 227 -3.85 -18.59 5.13
N TYR A 228 -4.86 -18.54 6.01
CA TYR A 228 -5.07 -19.53 7.05
C TYR A 228 -6.11 -20.57 6.62
N PRO A 229 -5.78 -21.88 6.69
CA PRO A 229 -6.72 -22.93 6.37
C PRO A 229 -7.77 -23.08 7.46
N ARG A 230 -8.97 -23.54 7.11
CA ARG A 230 -10.02 -23.88 8.07
C ARG A 230 -9.59 -24.96 9.07
N SER A 231 -8.80 -25.93 8.61
CA SER A 231 -8.34 -27.06 9.42
C SER A 231 -6.99 -27.60 8.95
N GLN A 232 -6.46 -28.62 9.65
CA GLN A 232 -5.26 -29.35 9.24
C GLN A 232 -5.54 -30.45 8.20
N ASN A 233 -6.75 -30.54 7.66
CA ASN A 233 -7.05 -31.43 6.56
C ASN A 233 -6.19 -31.08 5.33
N PRO A 234 -5.53 -32.05 4.67
CA PRO A 234 -4.70 -31.80 3.50
C PRO A 234 -5.37 -30.96 2.39
N ALA A 235 -6.70 -31.13 2.21
CA ALA A 235 -7.44 -30.32 1.23
C ALA A 235 -7.55 -28.83 1.63
N ASP A 236 -7.75 -28.53 2.92
CA ASP A 236 -7.77 -27.15 3.43
C ASP A 236 -6.37 -26.54 3.40
N LEU A 237 -5.33 -27.30 3.70
CA LEU A 237 -3.93 -26.86 3.59
C LEU A 237 -3.55 -26.53 2.15
N LYS A 238 -3.98 -27.36 1.18
CA LYS A 238 -3.79 -27.09 -0.26
C LYS A 238 -4.52 -25.83 -0.69
N ALA A 239 -5.74 -25.60 -0.22
CA ALA A 239 -6.50 -24.37 -0.49
C ALA A 239 -5.76 -23.13 0.01
N ALA A 240 -5.21 -23.17 1.23
CA ALA A 240 -4.42 -22.07 1.79
C ALA A 240 -3.12 -21.84 1.00
N HIS A 241 -2.44 -22.89 0.58
CA HIS A 241 -1.24 -22.77 -0.27
C HIS A 241 -1.57 -22.10 -1.62
N ILE A 242 -2.65 -22.51 -2.29
CA ILE A 242 -3.07 -21.90 -3.56
C ILE A 242 -3.43 -20.42 -3.37
N ALA A 243 -4.17 -20.08 -2.33
CA ALA A 243 -4.51 -18.68 -2.03
C ALA A 243 -3.25 -17.83 -1.75
N ASP A 244 -2.28 -18.39 -1.04
CA ASP A 244 -1.00 -17.74 -0.77
C ASP A 244 -0.18 -17.52 -2.06
N LEU A 245 -0.14 -18.50 -2.95
CA LEU A 245 0.49 -18.38 -4.27
C LEU A 245 -0.09 -17.21 -5.07
N ILE A 246 -1.41 -17.13 -5.14
CA ILE A 246 -2.11 -16.13 -5.97
C ILE A 246 -2.02 -14.73 -5.37
N PHE A 247 -2.25 -14.58 -4.06
CA PHE A 247 -2.45 -13.27 -3.45
C PHE A 247 -1.23 -12.70 -2.72
N ASN A 248 -0.23 -13.51 -2.39
CA ASN A 248 0.99 -13.05 -1.73
C ASN A 248 2.23 -13.34 -2.59
N ARG A 249 2.48 -14.59 -2.91
CA ARG A 249 3.73 -15.02 -3.54
C ARG A 249 3.83 -14.65 -5.02
N SER A 250 2.72 -14.33 -5.66
CA SER A 250 2.68 -13.80 -7.04
C SER A 250 3.53 -12.52 -7.22
N PHE A 251 3.65 -11.71 -6.18
CA PHE A 251 4.55 -10.54 -6.15
C PHE A 251 5.75 -10.74 -5.23
N LEU A 252 5.57 -11.35 -4.05
CA LEU A 252 6.66 -11.49 -3.09
C LEU A 252 7.85 -12.28 -3.63
N ASP A 253 7.61 -13.43 -4.28
CA ASP A 253 8.70 -14.25 -4.80
C ASP A 253 9.47 -13.55 -5.94
N PRO A 254 8.84 -13.00 -7.00
CA PRO A 254 9.62 -12.38 -8.07
C PRO A 254 10.37 -11.12 -7.63
N VAL A 255 9.88 -10.34 -6.69
CA VAL A 255 10.58 -9.11 -6.25
C VAL A 255 11.73 -9.39 -5.28
N THR A 256 11.71 -10.53 -4.55
CA THR A 256 12.74 -10.92 -3.58
C THR A 256 13.69 -12.00 -4.10
N LYS A 257 13.18 -12.95 -4.89
CA LYS A 257 13.92 -14.11 -5.41
C LYS A 257 14.20 -14.01 -6.91
N GLY A 258 13.56 -13.07 -7.60
CA GLY A 258 13.69 -12.89 -9.06
C GLY A 258 12.98 -13.94 -9.91
N GLU A 259 12.09 -14.76 -9.30
CA GLU A 259 11.42 -15.87 -10.00
C GLU A 259 9.96 -16.00 -9.51
N PHE A 260 9.04 -16.26 -10.45
CA PHE A 260 7.66 -16.60 -10.10
C PHE A 260 7.58 -18.02 -9.54
N PRO A 261 6.70 -18.29 -8.56
CA PRO A 261 6.47 -19.66 -8.05
C PRO A 261 6.07 -20.62 -9.17
N ALA A 262 6.76 -21.74 -9.29
CA ALA A 262 6.47 -22.74 -10.34
C ALA A 262 5.02 -23.27 -10.28
N ASP A 263 4.51 -23.49 -9.08
CA ASP A 263 3.13 -23.95 -8.87
C ASP A 263 2.10 -22.91 -9.32
N LEU A 264 2.39 -21.60 -9.13
CA LEU A 264 1.54 -20.52 -9.65
C LEU A 264 1.55 -20.49 -11.19
N VAL A 265 2.73 -20.61 -11.79
CA VAL A 265 2.88 -20.63 -13.25
C VAL A 265 2.12 -21.81 -13.85
N GLU A 266 2.12 -22.96 -13.18
CA GLU A 266 1.35 -24.14 -13.62
C GLU A 266 -0.16 -23.90 -13.54
N ILE A 267 -0.67 -23.35 -12.45
CA ILE A 267 -2.09 -22.97 -12.32
C ILE A 267 -2.50 -22.04 -13.47
N ILE A 268 -1.70 -21.00 -13.75
CA ILE A 268 -1.97 -20.04 -14.81
C ILE A 268 -1.97 -20.71 -16.19
N ARG A 269 -1.05 -21.65 -16.42
CA ARG A 269 -0.93 -22.41 -17.68
C ARG A 269 -2.14 -23.34 -17.88
N GLU A 270 -2.54 -24.08 -16.85
CA GLU A 270 -3.69 -24.99 -16.89
C GLU A 270 -5.00 -24.26 -17.22
N HIS A 271 -5.09 -22.96 -16.95
CA HIS A 271 -6.26 -22.12 -17.23
C HIS A 271 -6.10 -21.21 -18.46
N ASP A 272 -5.12 -21.50 -19.33
CA ASP A 272 -4.85 -20.76 -20.58
C ASP A 272 -4.67 -19.26 -20.37
N ALA A 273 -4.04 -18.87 -19.26
CA ALA A 273 -3.88 -17.50 -18.81
C ALA A 273 -2.42 -17.03 -18.69
N LEU A 274 -1.47 -17.77 -19.32
CA LEU A 274 -0.08 -17.31 -19.37
C LEU A 274 -0.02 -15.93 -20.02
N PRO A 275 0.70 -14.97 -19.41
CA PRO A 275 0.91 -13.65 -20.00
C PRO A 275 1.83 -13.75 -21.24
N GLU A 276 1.77 -12.77 -22.10
CA GLU A 276 2.81 -12.56 -23.10
C GLU A 276 4.10 -12.12 -22.40
N TYR A 277 5.18 -12.87 -22.61
CA TYR A 277 6.47 -12.60 -21.98
C TYR A 277 7.62 -12.90 -22.93
N THR A 278 8.80 -12.40 -22.58
CA THR A 278 10.06 -12.73 -23.26
C THR A 278 11.09 -13.23 -22.25
N GLU A 279 12.06 -14.02 -22.71
CA GLU A 279 13.19 -14.47 -21.86
C GLU A 279 14.03 -13.28 -21.37
N GLU A 280 14.13 -12.21 -22.17
CA GLU A 280 14.81 -10.98 -21.77
C GLU A 280 14.10 -10.30 -20.60
N ASP A 281 12.78 -10.21 -20.62
CA ASP A 281 12.00 -9.64 -19.54
C ASP A 281 12.11 -10.46 -18.24
N LEU A 282 12.09 -11.80 -18.36
CA LEU A 282 12.33 -12.67 -17.21
C LEU A 282 13.74 -12.50 -16.63
N ALA A 283 14.75 -12.30 -17.47
CA ALA A 283 16.10 -12.00 -17.03
C ALA A 283 16.20 -10.62 -16.33
N ILE A 284 15.44 -9.62 -16.77
CA ILE A 284 15.34 -8.32 -16.10
C ILE A 284 14.74 -8.50 -14.70
N ILE A 285 13.64 -9.24 -14.57
CA ILE A 285 13.01 -9.52 -13.27
C ILE A 285 14.01 -10.26 -12.35
N LYS A 286 14.68 -11.28 -12.87
CA LYS A 286 15.63 -12.10 -12.09
C LYS A 286 16.79 -11.29 -11.52
N ASN A 287 17.29 -10.33 -12.25
CA ASN A 287 18.51 -9.60 -11.90
C ASN A 287 18.27 -8.29 -11.15
N ASN A 288 17.02 -7.91 -10.91
CA ASN A 288 16.68 -6.63 -10.29
C ASN A 288 15.67 -6.83 -9.14
N ILE A 289 16.19 -7.40 -8.05
CA ILE A 289 15.44 -7.60 -6.79
C ILE A 289 15.58 -6.40 -5.86
N ILE A 290 14.72 -6.35 -4.85
CA ILE A 290 14.62 -5.23 -3.90
C ILE A 290 15.72 -5.25 -2.83
N ASP A 291 16.02 -4.07 -2.26
CA ASP A 291 16.89 -3.88 -1.10
C ASP A 291 16.11 -3.98 0.22
N ILE A 292 14.86 -3.52 0.23
CA ILE A 292 13.98 -3.43 1.40
C ILE A 292 12.52 -3.70 1.01
N LEU A 293 11.77 -4.33 1.90
CA LEU A 293 10.34 -4.58 1.71
C LEU A 293 9.48 -3.69 2.61
N GLY A 294 8.47 -3.02 2.04
CA GLY A 294 7.36 -2.47 2.80
C GLY A 294 6.23 -3.49 2.94
N VAL A 295 5.70 -3.64 4.13
CA VAL A 295 4.59 -4.57 4.40
C VAL A 295 3.37 -3.80 4.87
N ASN A 296 2.28 -3.91 4.13
CA ASN A 296 0.96 -3.48 4.57
C ASN A 296 0.21 -4.69 5.12
N TYR A 297 -0.35 -4.55 6.33
CA TYR A 297 -1.16 -5.58 6.93
C TYR A 297 -2.41 -5.00 7.60
N TYR A 298 -3.58 -5.53 7.26
CA TYR A 298 -4.87 -5.14 7.83
C TYR A 298 -5.68 -6.31 8.35
N GLN A 299 -5.72 -7.41 7.59
CA GLN A 299 -6.53 -8.60 7.92
C GLN A 299 -5.93 -9.87 7.31
N PRO A 300 -6.22 -11.04 7.89
CA PRO A 300 -5.84 -12.32 7.29
C PRO A 300 -6.79 -12.70 6.15
N ARG A 301 -6.38 -13.66 5.36
CA ARG A 301 -7.25 -14.42 4.46
C ARG A 301 -7.52 -15.77 5.10
N ARG A 302 -8.80 -16.15 5.23
CA ARG A 302 -9.19 -17.49 5.69
C ARG A 302 -9.85 -18.25 4.58
N VAL A 303 -9.41 -19.49 4.37
CA VAL A 303 -9.85 -20.31 3.25
C VAL A 303 -10.11 -21.74 3.69
N LYS A 304 -10.90 -22.44 2.88
CA LYS A 304 -11.17 -23.87 2.99
C LYS A 304 -11.12 -24.52 1.62
N ALA A 305 -11.03 -25.85 1.59
CA ALA A 305 -11.16 -26.61 0.36
C ALA A 305 -12.48 -26.30 -0.34
N LYS A 306 -12.46 -26.33 -1.67
CA LYS A 306 -13.66 -26.18 -2.50
C LYS A 306 -14.64 -27.33 -2.18
N GLU A 307 -15.87 -26.97 -1.79
CA GLU A 307 -16.91 -27.96 -1.44
C GLU A 307 -17.79 -28.33 -2.65
N TYR A 308 -17.95 -27.36 -3.58
CA TYR A 308 -18.76 -27.58 -4.79
C TYR A 308 -17.93 -27.21 -6.01
N ALA A 309 -18.03 -28.03 -7.05
CA ALA A 309 -17.39 -27.74 -8.32
C ALA A 309 -17.96 -26.43 -8.93
N ALA A 310 -17.10 -25.67 -9.54
CA ALA A 310 -17.52 -24.51 -10.35
C ALA A 310 -18.33 -24.97 -11.55
N HIS A 311 -19.22 -24.11 -12.06
CA HIS A 311 -19.93 -24.38 -13.30
C HIS A 311 -18.91 -24.55 -14.44
N PRO A 312 -19.02 -25.63 -15.26
CA PRO A 312 -17.98 -25.92 -16.28
C PRO A 312 -17.75 -24.79 -17.31
N ASP A 313 -18.81 -24.04 -17.61
CA ASP A 313 -18.77 -22.96 -18.59
C ASP A 313 -18.51 -21.57 -17.96
N ALA A 314 -18.28 -21.50 -16.64
CA ALA A 314 -17.96 -20.23 -15.98
C ALA A 314 -16.53 -19.83 -16.30
N PRO A 315 -16.24 -18.51 -16.54
CA PRO A 315 -14.89 -18.02 -16.64
C PRO A 315 -14.09 -18.38 -15.40
N PHE A 316 -12.83 -18.75 -15.57
CA PHE A 316 -11.97 -19.13 -14.44
C PHE A 316 -11.75 -17.92 -13.51
N MET A 317 -11.87 -18.19 -12.21
CA MET A 317 -11.57 -17.26 -11.13
C MET A 317 -10.82 -18.02 -10.02
N PRO A 318 -10.01 -17.34 -9.18
CA PRO A 318 -9.29 -18.00 -8.08
C PRO A 318 -10.17 -18.88 -7.18
N GLU A 319 -11.42 -18.46 -6.97
CA GLU A 319 -12.42 -19.18 -6.16
C GLU A 319 -12.91 -20.52 -6.78
N HIS A 320 -12.47 -20.84 -8.00
CA HIS A 320 -12.65 -22.21 -8.52
C HIS A 320 -11.76 -23.23 -7.79
N LEU A 321 -10.67 -22.77 -7.13
CA LEU A 321 -9.68 -23.63 -6.48
C LEU A 321 -9.84 -23.72 -4.95
N PHE A 322 -10.52 -22.76 -4.34
CA PHE A 322 -10.79 -22.71 -2.89
C PHE A 322 -12.04 -21.90 -2.60
N ASP A 323 -12.57 -22.02 -1.39
CA ASP A 323 -13.63 -21.15 -0.86
C ASP A 323 -13.08 -20.26 0.25
N ASN A 324 -13.60 -19.04 0.36
CA ASN A 324 -13.37 -18.21 1.54
C ASN A 324 -14.05 -18.85 2.76
N TYR A 325 -13.43 -18.71 3.94
CA TYR A 325 -13.93 -19.30 5.19
C TYR A 325 -14.17 -18.22 6.24
N GLU A 326 -15.37 -18.16 6.77
CA GLU A 326 -15.72 -17.31 7.89
C GLU A 326 -15.56 -18.05 9.21
N MET A 327 -14.44 -17.82 9.91
CA MET A 327 -14.19 -18.45 11.20
C MET A 327 -15.18 -17.92 12.25
N PRO A 328 -15.91 -18.80 12.98
CA PRO A 328 -16.78 -18.36 14.05
C PRO A 328 -16.03 -17.61 15.14
N TYR A 329 -16.68 -16.61 15.73
CA TYR A 329 -16.18 -15.81 16.86
C TYR A 329 -14.87 -15.02 16.58
N ARG A 330 -14.49 -14.81 15.29
CA ARG A 330 -13.39 -13.94 14.95
C ARG A 330 -13.66 -12.50 15.43
N LYS A 331 -12.61 -11.80 15.86
CA LYS A 331 -12.69 -10.38 16.23
C LYS A 331 -12.83 -9.53 14.98
N MET A 332 -13.87 -8.74 14.88
CA MET A 332 -14.15 -7.93 13.69
C MET A 332 -14.06 -6.45 13.99
N ASN A 333 -13.55 -5.68 13.03
CA ASN A 333 -13.81 -4.26 12.92
C ASN A 333 -15.22 -4.08 12.33
N PRO A 334 -16.22 -3.67 13.14
CA PRO A 334 -17.61 -3.63 12.68
C PRO A 334 -17.88 -2.55 11.63
N TYR A 335 -16.98 -1.55 11.51
CA TYR A 335 -17.14 -0.43 10.59
C TYR A 335 -16.64 -0.71 9.19
N ARG A 336 -15.59 -1.55 9.07
CA ARG A 336 -14.96 -1.89 7.79
C ARG A 336 -15.24 -3.32 7.36
N GLY A 337 -15.70 -4.17 8.28
CA GLY A 337 -15.97 -5.58 8.04
C GLY A 337 -14.69 -6.44 7.93
N TRP A 338 -13.56 -5.93 8.41
CA TRP A 338 -12.28 -6.63 8.40
C TRP A 338 -12.04 -7.36 9.72
N GLU A 339 -11.47 -8.55 9.63
CA GLU A 339 -11.03 -9.29 10.82
C GLU A 339 -9.81 -8.61 11.45
N ILE A 340 -9.84 -8.43 12.77
CA ILE A 340 -8.69 -7.99 13.55
C ILE A 340 -7.99 -9.26 14.07
N PHE A 341 -6.82 -9.57 13.50
CA PHE A 341 -6.03 -10.73 13.89
C PHE A 341 -4.56 -10.32 14.01
N GLU A 342 -4.21 -9.84 15.17
CA GLU A 342 -2.96 -9.16 15.48
C GLU A 342 -1.74 -10.06 15.32
N ARG A 343 -1.90 -11.37 15.57
CA ARG A 343 -0.83 -12.37 15.44
C ARG A 343 -0.29 -12.48 14.01
N ALA A 344 -1.10 -12.19 13.00
CA ALA A 344 -0.66 -12.34 11.62
C ALA A 344 0.55 -11.46 11.27
N ILE A 345 0.73 -10.32 11.94
CA ILE A 345 1.93 -9.47 11.74
C ILE A 345 3.21 -10.20 12.20
N TYR A 346 3.12 -11.02 13.25
CA TYR A 346 4.19 -11.91 13.68
C TYR A 346 4.43 -13.02 12.65
N ASP A 347 3.36 -13.69 12.19
CA ASP A 347 3.46 -14.79 11.23
C ASP A 347 4.09 -14.29 9.89
N ILE A 348 3.77 -13.07 9.43
CA ILE A 348 4.42 -12.41 8.28
C ILE A 348 5.92 -12.23 8.56
N ALA A 349 6.27 -11.63 9.69
CA ALA A 349 7.66 -11.32 10.05
C ALA A 349 8.52 -12.57 10.15
N ILE A 350 7.99 -13.64 10.74
CA ILE A 350 8.67 -14.94 10.85
C ILE A 350 8.80 -15.61 9.47
N ASN A 351 7.78 -15.51 8.62
CA ASN A 351 7.86 -16.02 7.24
C ASN A 351 8.96 -15.31 6.43
N LEU A 352 9.08 -13.99 6.56
CA LEU A 352 10.15 -13.23 5.89
C LEU A 352 11.53 -13.64 6.42
N ARG A 353 11.67 -13.86 7.74
CA ARG A 353 12.90 -14.34 8.34
C ARG A 353 13.30 -15.72 7.83
N ASP A 354 12.36 -16.66 7.83
CA ASP A 354 12.66 -18.08 7.60
C ASP A 354 12.73 -18.47 6.12
N ASN A 355 11.96 -17.78 5.24
CA ASN A 355 11.77 -18.17 3.84
C ASN A 355 12.22 -17.12 2.81
N TYR A 356 12.66 -15.94 3.26
CA TYR A 356 13.06 -14.82 2.39
C TYR A 356 14.35 -14.14 2.86
N ASP A 357 15.33 -14.95 3.30
CA ASP A 357 16.68 -14.54 3.69
C ASP A 357 16.71 -13.42 4.77
N ASN A 358 15.65 -13.34 5.59
CA ASN A 358 15.48 -12.30 6.59
C ASN A 358 15.64 -10.90 6.01
N ILE A 359 15.05 -10.66 4.84
CA ILE A 359 15.12 -9.38 4.13
C ILE A 359 14.78 -8.22 5.05
N PRO A 360 15.50 -7.09 5.00
CA PRO A 360 15.12 -5.89 5.72
C PRO A 360 13.69 -5.47 5.35
N PHE A 361 12.85 -5.21 6.34
CA PHE A 361 11.48 -4.74 6.08
C PHE A 361 11.01 -3.76 7.16
N PHE A 362 9.93 -3.09 6.88
CA PHE A 362 9.16 -2.33 7.87
C PHE A 362 7.66 -2.53 7.63
N ILE A 363 6.88 -2.33 8.67
CA ILE A 363 5.43 -2.25 8.50
C ILE A 363 5.12 -0.89 7.88
N SER A 364 4.73 -0.91 6.63
CA SER A 364 4.48 0.30 5.83
C SER A 364 3.06 0.81 6.01
N GLU A 365 2.11 -0.08 6.31
CA GLU A 365 0.75 0.27 6.73
C GLU A 365 0.19 -0.79 7.67
N ASN A 366 -0.44 -0.30 8.73
CA ASN A 366 -1.34 -1.04 9.59
C ASN A 366 -2.30 -0.02 10.20
N GLY A 367 -3.59 -0.31 10.29
CA GLY A 367 -4.53 0.69 10.77
C GLY A 367 -5.96 0.19 10.88
N MET A 368 -6.80 1.00 11.52
CA MET A 368 -8.20 0.70 11.76
C MET A 368 -9.08 1.87 11.31
N GLY A 369 -9.92 1.64 10.33
CA GLY A 369 -10.93 2.60 9.89
C GLY A 369 -12.19 2.54 10.75
N VAL A 370 -12.66 3.69 11.20
CA VAL A 370 -13.86 3.81 12.05
C VAL A 370 -14.82 4.82 11.45
N GLU A 371 -16.10 4.47 11.43
CA GLU A 371 -17.19 5.33 10.96
C GLU A 371 -17.74 6.19 12.11
N GLY A 372 -18.03 7.47 11.83
CA GLY A 372 -18.70 8.36 12.77
C GLY A 372 -17.88 8.66 14.04
N GLU A 373 -16.59 8.91 13.91
CA GLU A 373 -15.69 9.19 15.03
C GLU A 373 -16.09 10.42 15.87
N SER A 374 -16.88 11.35 15.32
CA SER A 374 -17.37 12.53 16.05
C SER A 374 -18.11 12.20 17.34
N ARG A 375 -18.69 10.98 17.46
CA ARG A 375 -19.33 10.50 18.70
C ARG A 375 -18.36 10.29 19.87
N TYR A 376 -17.08 10.22 19.60
CA TYR A 376 -16.02 10.08 20.62
C TYR A 376 -15.37 11.42 20.98
N ARG A 377 -15.96 12.54 20.54
CA ARG A 377 -15.45 13.88 20.85
C ARG A 377 -15.70 14.23 22.29
N ASN A 378 -14.64 14.63 22.99
CA ASN A 378 -14.72 15.10 24.36
C ASN A 378 -15.13 16.58 24.45
N ALA A 379 -15.22 17.12 25.68
CA ALA A 379 -15.62 18.51 25.94
C ALA A 379 -14.65 19.56 25.34
N ASP A 380 -13.38 19.20 25.18
CA ASP A 380 -12.34 20.06 24.61
C ASP A 380 -12.28 19.98 23.07
N GLY A 381 -13.16 19.17 22.46
CA GLY A 381 -13.27 19.03 21.02
C GLY A 381 -12.33 17.98 20.39
N MET A 382 -11.53 17.26 21.18
CA MET A 382 -10.64 16.20 20.71
C MET A 382 -11.39 14.86 20.59
N ILE A 383 -11.08 14.08 19.55
CA ILE A 383 -11.58 12.70 19.41
C ILE A 383 -10.76 11.77 20.31
N GLU A 384 -11.43 11.10 21.26
CA GLU A 384 -10.84 10.10 22.16
C GLU A 384 -10.89 8.72 21.53
N ASP A 385 -10.01 8.47 20.57
CA ASP A 385 -9.94 7.24 19.80
C ASP A 385 -9.06 6.16 20.48
N THR A 386 -9.35 5.85 21.73
CA THR A 386 -8.63 4.83 22.54
C THR A 386 -8.64 3.45 21.87
N TYR A 387 -9.71 3.11 21.14
CA TYR A 387 -9.77 1.88 20.34
C TYR A 387 -8.64 1.78 19.30
N ARG A 388 -8.15 2.92 18.76
CA ARG A 388 -7.02 2.94 17.84
C ARG A 388 -5.71 2.69 18.58
N ILE A 389 -5.57 3.24 19.78
CA ILE A 389 -4.42 2.97 20.65
C ILE A 389 -4.34 1.47 20.97
N ASP A 390 -5.46 0.88 21.38
CA ASP A 390 -5.55 -0.55 21.71
C ASP A 390 -5.22 -1.43 20.49
N PHE A 391 -5.69 -1.04 19.31
CA PHE A 391 -5.38 -1.71 18.04
C PHE A 391 -3.88 -1.67 17.75
N ILE A 392 -3.25 -0.51 17.84
CA ILE A 392 -1.81 -0.34 17.59
C ILE A 392 -1.01 -1.17 18.61
N LYS A 393 -1.30 -1.03 19.90
CA LYS A 393 -0.61 -1.78 20.97
C LYS A 393 -0.66 -3.29 20.74
N SER A 394 -1.84 -3.81 20.38
CA SER A 394 -2.01 -5.25 20.21
C SER A 394 -1.19 -5.80 19.03
N HIS A 395 -1.07 -5.05 17.92
CA HIS A 395 -0.22 -5.42 16.79
C HIS A 395 1.27 -5.27 17.12
N LEU A 396 1.66 -4.18 17.78
CA LEU A 396 3.05 -3.94 18.18
C LEU A 396 3.60 -5.00 19.15
N LYS A 397 2.77 -5.56 20.02
CA LYS A 397 3.18 -6.69 20.90
C LYS A 397 3.65 -7.90 20.10
N TRP A 398 2.91 -8.23 19.03
CA TRP A 398 3.27 -9.34 18.15
C TRP A 398 4.46 -9.04 17.25
N LEU A 399 4.57 -7.80 16.76
CA LEU A 399 5.74 -7.37 16.01
C LEU A 399 7.00 -7.38 16.86
N HIS A 400 6.92 -6.87 18.10
CA HIS A 400 8.03 -6.91 19.07
C HIS A 400 8.51 -8.34 19.30
N LYS A 401 7.58 -9.29 19.52
CA LYS A 401 7.93 -10.70 19.66
C LYS A 401 8.70 -11.23 18.45
N ALA A 402 8.28 -10.90 17.23
CA ALA A 402 9.00 -11.33 16.04
C ALA A 402 10.41 -10.73 15.95
N ILE A 403 10.58 -9.47 16.34
CA ILE A 403 11.89 -8.81 16.41
C ILE A 403 12.79 -9.47 17.45
N GLU A 404 12.28 -9.79 18.65
CA GLU A 404 13.04 -10.53 19.66
C GLU A 404 13.47 -11.92 19.16
N GLU A 405 12.71 -12.53 18.27
CA GLU A 405 13.03 -13.81 17.63
C GLU A 405 13.90 -13.66 16.36
N GLY A 406 14.42 -12.46 16.09
CA GLY A 406 15.41 -12.19 15.05
C GLY A 406 14.88 -11.73 13.70
N SER A 407 13.61 -11.34 13.59
CA SER A 407 13.09 -10.71 12.37
C SER A 407 13.71 -9.34 12.14
N ASN A 408 14.09 -9.05 10.90
CA ASN A 408 14.81 -7.84 10.50
C ASN A 408 13.85 -6.67 10.17
N CYS A 409 13.04 -6.30 11.18
CA CYS A 409 12.06 -5.22 11.04
C CYS A 409 12.64 -3.89 11.55
N HIS A 410 12.57 -2.86 10.72
CA HIS A 410 13.17 -1.55 10.98
C HIS A 410 12.18 -0.44 11.34
N GLY A 411 10.88 -0.67 11.25
CA GLY A 411 9.92 0.40 11.50
C GLY A 411 8.45 -0.03 11.49
N TYR A 412 7.63 0.90 11.96
CA TYR A 412 6.17 0.77 11.94
C TYR A 412 5.56 2.09 11.52
N HIS A 413 4.85 2.08 10.39
CA HIS A 413 4.03 3.18 9.90
C HIS A 413 2.54 2.84 10.05
N LEU A 414 1.81 3.73 10.70
CA LEU A 414 0.37 3.61 10.79
C LEU A 414 -0.28 4.11 9.49
N TRP A 415 -1.32 3.44 9.01
CA TRP A 415 -2.26 4.03 8.06
C TRP A 415 -3.41 4.69 8.84
N THR A 416 -3.48 6.00 8.92
CA THR A 416 -2.72 7.03 8.21
C THR A 416 -2.41 8.18 9.17
N PHE A 417 -1.59 9.13 8.76
CA PHE A 417 -1.31 10.33 9.55
C PHE A 417 -2.57 11.17 9.79
N MET A 418 -3.23 11.57 8.70
CA MET A 418 -4.44 12.39 8.72
C MET A 418 -5.60 11.65 8.07
N ASP A 419 -6.82 11.94 8.49
CA ASP A 419 -8.00 11.44 7.80
C ASP A 419 -7.92 11.78 6.30
N CYS A 420 -8.12 10.77 5.46
CA CYS A 420 -7.95 10.91 4.02
C CYS A 420 -9.14 10.34 3.24
N TRP A 421 -9.18 10.65 1.97
CA TRP A 421 -10.13 10.05 1.03
C TRP A 421 -9.77 8.58 0.78
N SER A 422 -10.69 7.68 1.15
CA SER A 422 -10.47 6.23 1.15
C SER A 422 -11.11 5.54 -0.06
N TRP A 423 -10.73 5.96 -1.25
CA TRP A 423 -11.18 5.41 -2.53
C TRP A 423 -12.72 5.47 -2.66
N ALA A 424 -13.37 4.40 -3.16
CA ALA A 424 -14.84 4.32 -3.24
C ALA A 424 -15.55 4.52 -1.87
N ASN A 425 -14.85 4.29 -0.78
CA ASN A 425 -15.34 4.53 0.58
C ASN A 425 -15.32 6.01 1.00
N ALA A 426 -14.68 6.87 0.22
CA ALA A 426 -14.51 8.30 0.48
C ALA A 426 -14.11 8.57 1.95
N TYR A 427 -14.93 9.30 2.70
CA TYR A 427 -14.69 9.61 4.13
C TYR A 427 -15.57 8.81 5.10
N LYS A 428 -16.17 7.72 4.66
CA LYS A 428 -16.99 6.86 5.52
C LYS A 428 -16.21 6.38 6.73
N ASN A 429 -14.99 5.89 6.51
CA ASN A 429 -14.10 5.42 7.55
C ASN A 429 -12.91 6.36 7.73
N ARG A 430 -12.63 6.72 8.98
CA ARG A 430 -11.52 7.57 9.37
C ARG A 430 -10.40 6.73 9.97
N TYR A 431 -9.16 6.97 9.55
CA TYR A 431 -7.98 6.19 9.94
C TYR A 431 -6.90 7.04 10.62
N GLY A 432 -7.02 8.37 10.54
CA GLY A 432 -5.96 9.30 10.92
C GLY A 432 -5.67 9.38 12.41
N LEU A 433 -4.42 9.70 12.75
CA LEU A 433 -4.02 10.24 14.05
C LEU A 433 -4.46 11.70 14.20
N VAL A 434 -4.70 12.35 13.07
CA VAL A 434 -5.15 13.73 12.96
C VAL A 434 -6.51 13.73 12.25
N GLU A 435 -7.50 14.35 12.88
CA GLU A 435 -8.79 14.64 12.27
C GLU A 435 -8.63 15.71 11.20
N VAL A 436 -9.32 15.53 10.07
CA VAL A 436 -9.51 16.55 9.03
C VAL A 436 -10.98 16.93 9.00
N ASP A 437 -11.28 18.15 9.39
CA ASP A 437 -12.63 18.72 9.36
C ASP A 437 -12.92 19.30 7.97
N LEU A 438 -13.63 18.52 7.16
CA LEU A 438 -13.93 18.86 5.75
C LEU A 438 -14.84 20.10 5.62
N ASP A 439 -15.65 20.39 6.62
CA ASP A 439 -16.62 21.48 6.60
C ASP A 439 -16.05 22.79 7.15
N ASN A 440 -14.85 22.75 7.74
CA ASN A 440 -14.19 23.87 8.37
C ASN A 440 -12.77 24.07 7.82
N ASP A 441 -12.70 24.34 6.53
CA ASP A 441 -11.45 24.61 5.79
C ASP A 441 -10.33 23.58 6.02
N PHE A 442 -10.71 22.31 6.10
CA PHE A 442 -9.81 21.17 6.36
C PHE A 442 -8.98 21.32 7.65
N LYS A 443 -9.52 21.96 8.67
CA LYS A 443 -8.86 22.15 9.96
C LYS A 443 -8.34 20.82 10.53
N ARG A 444 -7.10 20.84 11.03
CA ARG A 444 -6.44 19.71 11.68
C ARG A 444 -6.67 19.72 13.18
N THR A 445 -7.01 18.55 13.74
CA THR A 445 -7.07 18.35 15.20
C THR A 445 -6.44 17.01 15.54
N VAL A 446 -5.39 17.03 16.36
CA VAL A 446 -4.71 15.79 16.81
C VAL A 446 -5.67 15.02 17.70
N LYS A 447 -5.83 13.72 17.40
CA LYS A 447 -6.67 12.81 18.20
C LYS A 447 -5.88 12.26 19.40
N ALA A 448 -6.56 11.63 20.36
CA ALA A 448 -5.90 11.00 21.50
C ALA A 448 -4.80 10.01 21.06
N SER A 449 -5.03 9.24 20.01
CA SER A 449 -4.03 8.34 19.43
C SER A 449 -2.78 9.05 18.92
N GLY A 450 -2.90 10.28 18.38
CA GLY A 450 -1.74 11.07 17.94
C GLY A 450 -0.88 11.53 19.11
N HIS A 451 -1.49 11.93 20.22
CA HIS A 451 -0.76 12.26 21.44
C HIS A 451 -0.06 11.04 22.04
N TRP A 452 -0.73 9.89 22.09
CA TRP A 452 -0.15 8.64 22.53
C TRP A 452 0.99 8.18 21.61
N TYR A 453 0.87 8.37 20.29
CA TYR A 453 1.90 7.98 19.32
C TYR A 453 3.20 8.76 19.55
N LYS A 454 3.11 10.02 19.97
CA LYS A 454 4.26 10.81 20.42
C LYS A 454 4.99 10.11 21.58
N GLU A 455 4.26 9.71 22.62
CA GLU A 455 4.83 9.01 23.78
C GLU A 455 5.48 7.69 23.36
N LEU A 456 4.83 6.92 22.46
CA LEU A 456 5.37 5.70 21.87
C LEU A 456 6.73 5.93 21.21
N SER A 457 6.82 6.93 20.36
CA SER A 457 8.04 7.25 19.61
C SER A 457 9.15 7.79 20.53
N GLU A 458 8.85 8.75 21.40
CA GLU A 458 9.82 9.35 22.33
C GLU A 458 10.39 8.31 23.31
N ASN A 459 9.58 7.36 23.74
CA ASN A 459 10.01 6.26 24.61
C ASN A 459 10.61 5.07 23.82
N ASN A 460 10.60 5.11 22.48
CA ASN A 460 10.94 3.98 21.63
C ASN A 460 10.28 2.67 22.10
N GLY A 461 9.00 2.77 22.45
CA GLY A 461 8.24 1.66 23.01
C GLY A 461 7.12 2.09 23.95
N PHE A 462 6.49 1.12 24.60
CA PHE A 462 5.35 1.37 25.50
C PHE A 462 5.28 0.37 26.67
N GLU A 463 4.50 0.71 27.68
CA GLU A 463 4.15 -0.19 28.78
C GLU A 463 2.72 -0.72 28.61
N ASP A 464 2.51 -1.98 29.11
CA ASP A 464 1.18 -2.63 29.11
C ASP A 464 0.48 -2.42 30.43
#